data_cb6c9163976ec5472b5f5d89d7095d37
#
_entry.id   cb6c9163976ec5472b5f5d89d7095d37
#
_cell.length_a   1.000
_cell.length_b   1.000
_cell.length_c   1.000
_cell.angle_alpha   90.00
_cell.angle_beta   90.00
_cell.angle_gamma   90.00
#
_symmetry.space_group_name_H-M   'P 1'
#
loop_
_entity.id
_entity.type
_entity.pdbx_description
1 polymer ?
#
loop_
_entity_poly.entity_id
_entity_poly.type
_entity_poly.pdbx_seq_one_letter_code
_entity_poly.pdbx_strand_id
1 'polypeptide(L)'
;MKQHLRKLIALASQLFGATPIGEAVLEAVIQGSMDKAQGVSSRGMSLRFAVPNRINRFRAKSFATKEPETLDWIDQLPQGCTLWDVGANVGLYSIYAAKKKECRVVAFEPSVFNLELLARNLFLNSLQERVSIVPLALSDKLAVNQLRMTTTEWGGALSTFGQNYGWDGQAIAQIFSFPTLGISMDEGISLLQLPAPDFIKMDVDGIEHIILRGGSGVLSRIRGMLIEINDRFEEQGKEAEQILIAAGLRLQAKLHAPMIANSAFAEVYNQIWVRD
;
A
#
# COMPACT_ATOMS: atom_id res chain seq x y z
N MET A 1 3.37 23.91 24.18
CA MET A 1 4.36 23.06 24.87
C MET A 1 5.07 22.05 23.95
N LYS A 2 4.38 21.12 23.27
CA LYS A 2 5.01 20.09 22.39
C LYS A 2 5.85 20.67 21.24
N GLN A 3 5.44 21.76 20.61
CA GLN A 3 6.14 22.37 19.49
C GLN A 3 7.44 23.09 19.89
N HIS A 4 7.44 23.77 21.04
CA HIS A 4 8.66 24.39 21.58
C HIS A 4 9.70 23.35 22.00
N LEU A 5 9.26 22.26 22.63
CA LEU A 5 10.14 21.16 22.99
C LEU A 5 10.79 20.52 21.74
N ARG A 6 10.02 20.32 20.67
CA ARG A 6 10.57 19.80 19.39
C ARG A 6 11.64 20.73 18.80
N LYS A 7 11.42 22.04 18.81
CA LYS A 7 12.40 23.02 18.33
C LYS A 7 13.68 23.01 19.17
N LEU A 8 13.56 22.92 20.50
CA LEU A 8 14.71 22.83 21.39
C LEU A 8 15.53 21.54 21.18
N ILE A 9 14.85 20.41 21.01
CA ILE A 9 15.50 19.12 20.70
C ILE A 9 16.23 19.22 19.35
N ALA A 10 15.61 19.81 18.32
CA ALA A 10 16.23 19.97 17.01
C ALA A 10 17.48 20.84 17.08
N LEU A 11 17.42 21.98 17.79
CA LEU A 11 18.59 22.87 17.99
C LEU A 11 19.70 22.16 18.77
N ALA A 12 19.35 21.47 19.85
CA ALA A 12 20.33 20.70 20.63
C ALA A 12 20.99 19.60 19.79
N SER A 13 20.23 18.88 18.96
CA SER A 13 20.76 17.86 18.05
C SER A 13 21.69 18.46 17.00
N GLN A 14 21.39 19.66 16.47
CA GLN A 14 22.25 20.34 15.51
C GLN A 14 23.59 20.78 16.15
N LEU A 15 23.54 21.37 17.36
CA LEU A 15 24.75 21.79 18.08
C LEU A 15 25.62 20.59 18.49
N PHE A 16 25.00 19.52 18.96
CA PHE A 16 25.71 18.28 19.32
C PHE A 16 26.32 17.62 18.08
N GLY A 17 25.57 17.53 16.97
CA GLY A 17 26.03 16.96 15.71
C GLY A 17 27.13 17.77 15.00
N ALA A 18 27.41 19.02 15.44
CA ALA A 18 28.52 19.79 14.95
C ALA A 18 29.89 19.34 15.50
N THR A 19 29.92 18.36 16.41
CA THR A 19 31.15 17.77 16.94
C THR A 19 31.35 16.34 16.38
N PRO A 20 32.61 15.87 16.16
CA PRO A 20 32.85 14.52 15.63
C PRO A 20 32.22 13.39 16.46
N ILE A 21 32.20 13.53 17.79
CA ILE A 21 31.55 12.57 18.70
C ILE A 21 30.04 12.63 18.57
N GLY A 22 29.49 13.85 18.48
CA GLY A 22 28.05 14.08 18.32
C GLY A 22 27.52 13.52 16.99
N GLU A 23 28.27 13.70 15.91
CA GLU A 23 27.98 13.15 14.60
C GLU A 23 27.91 11.62 14.66
N ALA A 24 28.95 10.96 15.17
CA ALA A 24 28.98 9.51 15.30
C ALA A 24 27.85 8.96 16.18
N VAL A 25 27.48 9.66 17.27
CA VAL A 25 26.33 9.25 18.10
C VAL A 25 25.01 9.42 17.36
N LEU A 26 24.81 10.51 16.63
CA LEU A 26 23.58 10.73 15.85
C LEU A 26 23.46 9.70 14.72
N GLU A 27 24.53 9.37 14.02
CA GLU A 27 24.55 8.31 13.01
C GLU A 27 24.17 6.96 13.64
N ALA A 28 24.75 6.59 14.78
CA ALA A 28 24.40 5.35 15.49
C ALA A 28 22.92 5.31 15.93
N VAL A 29 22.37 6.44 16.37
CA VAL A 29 20.94 6.58 16.74
C VAL A 29 20.04 6.43 15.51
N ILE A 30 20.39 7.07 14.40
CA ILE A 30 19.65 6.95 13.13
C ILE A 30 19.69 5.50 12.66
N GLN A 31 20.87 4.88 12.58
CA GLN A 31 21.03 3.49 12.18
C GLN A 31 20.25 2.56 13.10
N GLY A 32 20.36 2.71 14.41
CA GLY A 32 19.60 1.91 15.39
C GLY A 32 18.09 2.10 15.28
N SER A 33 17.63 3.29 14.84
CA SER A 33 16.21 3.53 14.54
C SER A 33 15.77 2.83 13.27
N MET A 34 16.60 2.86 12.22
CA MET A 34 16.33 2.19 10.94
C MET A 34 16.33 0.67 11.07
N ASP A 35 17.21 0.12 11.90
CA ASP A 35 17.31 -1.31 12.15
C ASP A 35 16.21 -1.84 13.08
N LYS A 36 15.44 -0.94 13.67
CA LYS A 36 14.39 -1.31 14.61
C LYS A 36 13.28 -2.09 13.92
N ALA A 37 13.12 -3.34 14.30
CA ALA A 37 12.06 -4.22 13.82
C ALA A 37 11.14 -4.65 14.95
N GLN A 38 9.87 -4.88 14.63
CA GLN A 38 8.84 -5.42 15.52
C GLN A 38 8.35 -6.76 14.99
N GLY A 39 8.37 -7.79 15.86
CA GLY A 39 7.70 -9.04 15.61
C GLY A 39 6.19 -8.91 15.77
N VAL A 40 5.45 -9.55 14.88
CA VAL A 40 3.99 -9.64 14.91
C VAL A 40 3.60 -11.10 14.75
N SER A 41 2.91 -11.64 15.74
CA SER A 41 2.31 -12.99 15.65
C SER A 41 0.83 -12.84 15.34
N SER A 42 0.39 -13.36 14.22
CA SER A 42 -1.00 -13.31 13.78
C SER A 42 -1.36 -14.57 12.99
N ARG A 43 -2.51 -15.17 13.30
CA ARG A 43 -3.10 -16.32 12.56
C ARG A 43 -2.11 -17.47 12.34
N GLY A 44 -1.28 -17.77 13.35
CA GLY A 44 -0.25 -18.81 13.30
C GLY A 44 1.01 -18.45 12.52
N MET A 45 1.15 -17.19 12.07
CA MET A 45 2.33 -16.70 11.37
C MET A 45 3.15 -15.76 12.24
N SER A 46 4.48 -15.84 12.13
CA SER A 46 5.42 -14.88 12.71
C SER A 46 5.96 -13.98 11.61
N LEU A 47 5.72 -12.69 11.69
CA LEU A 47 6.12 -11.67 10.74
C LEU A 47 7.06 -10.68 11.44
N ARG A 48 7.92 -10.00 10.67
CA ARG A 48 8.80 -8.95 11.19
C ARG A 48 8.67 -7.71 10.31
N PHE A 49 8.46 -6.55 10.94
CA PHE A 49 8.32 -5.28 10.22
C PHE A 49 9.29 -4.24 10.78
N ALA A 50 9.95 -3.51 9.90
CA ALA A 50 10.74 -2.33 10.25
C ALA A 50 9.82 -1.25 10.82
N VAL A 51 10.21 -0.69 11.98
CA VAL A 51 9.41 0.31 12.70
C VAL A 51 10.23 1.54 13.07
N PRO A 52 10.86 2.22 12.10
CA PRO A 52 11.75 3.36 12.36
C PRO A 52 11.00 4.55 12.95
N ASN A 53 9.71 4.70 12.68
CA ASN A 53 8.88 5.81 13.13
C ASN A 53 7.57 5.34 13.79
N ARG A 54 6.75 6.32 14.22
CA ARG A 54 5.48 6.06 14.90
C ARG A 54 4.44 5.41 13.98
N ILE A 55 4.39 5.81 12.69
CA ILE A 55 3.42 5.29 11.72
C ILE A 55 3.64 3.80 11.53
N ASN A 56 4.88 3.39 11.24
CA ASN A 56 5.19 1.97 11.01
C ASN A 56 5.03 1.12 12.27
N ARG A 57 5.29 1.68 13.46
CA ARG A 57 4.98 1.00 14.71
C ARG A 57 3.48 0.79 14.90
N PHE A 58 2.67 1.77 14.53
CA PHE A 58 1.21 1.65 14.56
C PHE A 58 0.74 0.57 13.56
N ARG A 59 1.22 0.61 12.30
CA ARG A 59 0.91 -0.39 11.28
C ARG A 59 1.24 -1.82 11.74
N ALA A 60 2.44 -2.04 12.30
CA ALA A 60 2.82 -3.34 12.83
C ALA A 60 1.94 -3.79 14.01
N LYS A 61 1.60 -2.89 14.93
CA LYS A 61 0.75 -3.20 16.10
C LYS A 61 -0.70 -3.47 15.72
N SER A 62 -1.24 -2.73 14.75
CA SER A 62 -2.63 -2.86 14.30
C SER A 62 -2.81 -3.86 13.15
N PHE A 63 -1.77 -4.56 12.72
CA PHE A 63 -1.79 -5.46 11.58
C PHE A 63 -2.99 -6.43 11.58
N ALA A 64 -3.28 -7.06 12.72
CA ALA A 64 -4.36 -8.03 12.83
C ALA A 64 -5.75 -7.41 13.06
N THR A 65 -5.83 -6.11 13.34
CA THR A 65 -7.06 -5.46 13.83
C THR A 65 -7.51 -4.26 13.00
N LYS A 66 -6.63 -3.71 12.15
CA LYS A 66 -6.99 -2.57 11.31
C LYS A 66 -7.97 -2.99 10.21
N GLU A 67 -7.66 -4.04 9.48
CA GLU A 67 -8.44 -4.58 8.37
C GLU A 67 -8.47 -6.12 8.44
N PRO A 68 -9.17 -6.68 9.45
CA PRO A 68 -9.25 -8.14 9.61
C PRO A 68 -9.87 -8.84 8.41
N GLU A 69 -10.80 -8.17 7.69
CA GLU A 69 -11.44 -8.66 6.47
C GLU A 69 -10.44 -8.88 5.32
N THR A 70 -9.42 -8.03 5.19
CA THR A 70 -8.35 -8.23 4.20
C THR A 70 -7.54 -9.48 4.51
N LEU A 71 -7.24 -9.73 5.79
CA LEU A 71 -6.59 -10.98 6.19
C LEU A 71 -7.47 -12.20 6.00
N ASP A 72 -8.78 -12.10 6.29
CA ASP A 72 -9.77 -13.16 6.05
C ASP A 72 -9.85 -13.52 4.57
N TRP A 73 -9.84 -12.52 3.69
CA TRP A 73 -9.82 -12.73 2.25
C TRP A 73 -8.52 -13.39 1.79
N ILE A 74 -7.35 -12.94 2.27
CA ILE A 74 -6.06 -13.58 1.95
C ILE A 74 -6.04 -15.04 2.42
N ASP A 75 -6.58 -15.34 3.60
CA ASP A 75 -6.64 -16.71 4.14
C ASP A 75 -7.47 -17.65 3.26
N GLN A 76 -8.41 -17.14 2.47
CA GLN A 76 -9.23 -17.91 1.53
C GLN A 76 -8.56 -18.12 0.16
N LEU A 77 -7.49 -17.40 -0.16
CA LEU A 77 -6.79 -17.55 -1.43
C LEU A 77 -6.21 -18.97 -1.56
N PRO A 78 -6.14 -19.52 -2.78
CA PRO A 78 -5.45 -20.78 -3.03
C PRO A 78 -3.97 -20.70 -2.70
N GLN A 79 -3.41 -21.82 -2.26
CA GLN A 79 -1.97 -21.95 -2.04
C GLN A 79 -1.20 -21.72 -3.35
N GLY A 80 -0.13 -20.91 -3.30
CA GLY A 80 0.75 -20.68 -4.45
C GLY A 80 0.18 -19.79 -5.56
N CYS A 81 -0.97 -19.14 -5.36
CA CYS A 81 -1.56 -18.25 -6.35
C CYS A 81 -0.67 -17.03 -6.65
N THR A 82 -0.91 -16.38 -7.78
CA THR A 82 -0.32 -15.08 -8.11
C THR A 82 -1.24 -13.96 -7.62
N LEU A 83 -0.73 -13.12 -6.73
CA LEU A 83 -1.42 -11.95 -6.18
C LEU A 83 -0.76 -10.67 -6.66
N TRP A 84 -1.55 -9.73 -7.20
CA TRP A 84 -1.12 -8.34 -7.34
C TRP A 84 -1.61 -7.54 -6.14
N ASP A 85 -0.67 -6.94 -5.41
CA ASP A 85 -0.93 -6.01 -4.29
C ASP A 85 -0.67 -4.59 -4.78
N VAL A 86 -1.74 -3.89 -5.16
CA VAL A 86 -1.74 -2.55 -5.75
C VAL A 86 -1.94 -1.53 -4.64
N GLY A 87 -0.94 -0.68 -4.44
CA GLY A 87 -0.82 0.17 -3.26
C GLY A 87 -0.22 -0.59 -2.07
N ALA A 88 0.87 -1.33 -2.32
CA ALA A 88 1.48 -2.20 -1.31
C ALA A 88 2.01 -1.47 -0.08
N ASN A 89 2.25 -0.15 -0.17
CA ASN A 89 2.80 0.67 0.89
C ASN A 89 4.09 0.04 1.45
N VAL A 90 4.16 -0.31 2.73
CA VAL A 90 5.32 -0.98 3.34
C VAL A 90 5.23 -2.52 3.30
N GLY A 91 4.29 -3.10 2.55
CA GLY A 91 4.21 -4.51 2.21
C GLY A 91 3.57 -5.43 3.24
N LEU A 92 2.72 -4.93 4.14
CA LEU A 92 2.12 -5.75 5.19
C LEU A 92 1.34 -6.94 4.62
N TYR A 93 0.46 -6.69 3.65
CA TYR A 93 -0.40 -7.72 3.04
C TYR A 93 0.35 -8.57 2.02
N SER A 94 1.28 -7.97 1.26
CA SER A 94 2.21 -8.71 0.38
C SER A 94 2.98 -9.78 1.16
N ILE A 95 3.56 -9.41 2.31
CA ILE A 95 4.34 -10.31 3.16
C ILE A 95 3.45 -11.40 3.77
N TYR A 96 2.25 -11.02 4.22
CA TYR A 96 1.31 -11.98 4.79
C TYR A 96 0.88 -13.01 3.74
N ALA A 97 0.46 -12.57 2.56
CA ALA A 97 0.04 -13.47 1.47
C ALA A 97 1.17 -14.40 1.03
N ALA A 98 2.38 -13.85 0.83
CA ALA A 98 3.55 -14.64 0.44
C ALA A 98 3.94 -15.68 1.49
N LYS A 99 3.80 -15.35 2.79
CA LYS A 99 4.20 -16.24 3.88
C LYS A 99 3.11 -17.25 4.26
N LYS A 100 1.85 -16.81 4.28
CA LYS A 100 0.69 -17.62 4.70
C LYS A 100 0.20 -18.56 3.61
N LYS A 101 0.17 -18.07 2.38
CA LYS A 101 -0.41 -18.78 1.22
C LYS A 101 0.64 -19.15 0.18
N GLU A 102 1.92 -18.88 0.45
CA GLU A 102 3.01 -19.08 -0.50
C GLU A 102 2.75 -18.41 -1.86
N CYS A 103 1.93 -17.35 -1.89
CA CYS A 103 1.63 -16.62 -3.11
C CYS A 103 2.93 -16.07 -3.75
N ARG A 104 2.95 -16.05 -5.09
CA ARG A 104 3.83 -15.16 -5.83
C ARG A 104 3.17 -13.78 -5.85
N VAL A 105 3.79 -12.79 -5.23
CA VAL A 105 3.20 -11.45 -5.11
C VAL A 105 3.93 -10.47 -6.03
N VAL A 106 3.17 -9.65 -6.75
CA VAL A 106 3.66 -8.46 -7.44
C VAL A 106 3.14 -7.25 -6.66
N ALA A 107 4.05 -6.55 -6.00
CA ALA A 107 3.74 -5.43 -5.11
C ALA A 107 4.01 -4.10 -5.83
N PHE A 108 2.95 -3.35 -6.18
CA PHE A 108 3.05 -2.03 -6.81
C PHE A 108 3.03 -0.94 -5.75
N GLU A 109 4.07 -0.14 -5.73
CA GLU A 109 4.20 1.01 -4.82
C GLU A 109 5.05 2.09 -5.48
N PRO A 110 4.51 3.27 -5.81
CA PRO A 110 5.27 4.33 -6.47
C PRO A 110 6.04 5.24 -5.52
N SER A 111 5.72 5.27 -4.21
CA SER A 111 6.35 6.18 -3.26
C SER A 111 7.74 5.71 -2.88
N VAL A 112 8.76 6.52 -3.18
CA VAL A 112 10.16 6.24 -2.80
C VAL A 112 10.35 6.09 -1.28
N PHE A 113 9.52 6.76 -0.47
CA PHE A 113 9.58 6.65 0.99
C PHE A 113 9.01 5.32 1.50
N ASN A 114 8.04 4.74 0.79
CA ASN A 114 7.46 3.45 1.13
C ASN A 114 8.29 2.29 0.58
N LEU A 115 8.86 2.44 -0.61
CA LEU A 115 9.67 1.42 -1.29
C LEU A 115 10.86 0.97 -0.44
N GLU A 116 11.55 1.89 0.22
CA GLU A 116 12.66 1.55 1.11
C GLU A 116 12.21 0.61 2.23
N LEU A 117 11.09 0.90 2.89
CA LEU A 117 10.57 0.04 3.95
C LEU A 117 9.94 -1.25 3.43
N LEU A 118 9.32 -1.23 2.27
CA LEU A 118 8.83 -2.44 1.59
C LEU A 118 10.00 -3.42 1.37
N ALA A 119 11.10 -2.94 0.80
CA ALA A 119 12.30 -3.76 0.58
C ALA A 119 12.89 -4.30 1.90
N ARG A 120 13.00 -3.47 2.95
CA ARG A 120 13.44 -3.91 4.28
C ARG A 120 12.54 -4.98 4.87
N ASN A 121 11.24 -4.80 4.74
CA ASN A 121 10.26 -5.75 5.28
C ASN A 121 10.33 -7.10 4.55
N LEU A 122 10.56 -7.10 3.24
CA LEU A 122 10.82 -8.35 2.49
C LEU A 122 12.09 -9.03 2.97
N PHE A 123 13.19 -8.28 3.12
CA PHE A 123 14.45 -8.81 3.65
C PHE A 123 14.28 -9.42 5.04
N LEU A 124 13.61 -8.72 5.97
CA LEU A 124 13.37 -9.19 7.34
C LEU A 124 12.54 -10.49 7.41
N ASN A 125 11.80 -10.82 6.36
CA ASN A 125 10.97 -12.02 6.26
C ASN A 125 11.50 -13.05 5.26
N SER A 126 12.64 -12.79 4.60
CA SER A 126 13.27 -13.66 3.58
C SER A 126 12.33 -14.01 2.43
N LEU A 127 11.64 -12.98 1.87
CA LEU A 127 10.60 -13.15 0.86
C LEU A 127 10.96 -12.56 -0.52
N GLN A 128 12.21 -12.21 -0.77
CA GLN A 128 12.69 -11.63 -2.02
C GLN A 128 12.45 -12.53 -3.26
N GLU A 129 12.37 -13.83 -3.07
CA GLU A 129 12.08 -14.78 -4.15
C GLU A 129 10.57 -14.95 -4.44
N ARG A 130 9.70 -14.48 -3.53
CA ARG A 130 8.25 -14.61 -3.65
C ARG A 130 7.53 -13.30 -3.93
N VAL A 131 8.13 -12.17 -3.56
CA VAL A 131 7.53 -10.84 -3.73
C VAL A 131 8.42 -10.00 -4.63
N SER A 132 7.89 -9.65 -5.80
CA SER A 132 8.53 -8.72 -6.73
C SER A 132 8.04 -7.31 -6.46
N ILE A 133 8.94 -6.37 -6.19
CA ILE A 133 8.60 -4.95 -6.04
C ILE A 133 8.55 -4.33 -7.44
N VAL A 134 7.44 -3.67 -7.76
CA VAL A 134 7.28 -2.86 -8.97
C VAL A 134 7.16 -1.39 -8.55
N PRO A 135 8.22 -0.57 -8.73
CA PRO A 135 8.28 0.80 -8.25
C PRO A 135 7.56 1.77 -9.21
N LEU A 136 6.34 1.44 -9.60
CA LEU A 136 5.51 2.17 -10.56
C LEU A 136 4.12 2.39 -9.98
N ALA A 137 3.46 3.48 -10.40
CA ALA A 137 2.04 3.63 -10.20
C ALA A 137 1.27 2.79 -11.23
N LEU A 138 0.14 2.19 -10.83
CA LEU A 138 -0.84 1.74 -11.81
C LEU A 138 -1.76 2.91 -12.20
N SER A 139 -2.21 2.92 -13.46
CA SER A 139 -3.07 3.92 -14.06
C SER A 139 -3.86 3.30 -15.23
N ASP A 140 -4.47 4.13 -16.05
CA ASP A 140 -5.18 3.68 -17.26
C ASP A 140 -4.24 3.39 -18.44
N LYS A 141 -3.01 3.94 -18.44
CA LYS A 141 -2.03 3.81 -19.53
C LYS A 141 -0.62 4.17 -19.08
N LEU A 142 0.38 3.79 -19.91
CA LEU A 142 1.77 4.22 -19.76
C LEU A 142 1.89 5.74 -19.94
N ALA A 143 2.28 6.42 -18.87
CA ALA A 143 2.53 7.86 -18.89
C ALA A 143 3.43 8.29 -17.72
N VAL A 144 4.18 9.38 -17.92
CA VAL A 144 4.80 10.12 -16.81
C VAL A 144 3.79 11.10 -16.27
N ASN A 145 3.55 11.05 -14.95
CA ASN A 145 2.65 11.98 -14.28
C ASN A 145 3.13 12.30 -12.86
N GLN A 146 2.47 13.23 -12.18
CA GLN A 146 2.82 13.62 -10.81
C GLN A 146 2.26 12.62 -9.80
N LEU A 147 3.14 12.07 -8.95
CA LEU A 147 2.72 11.47 -7.69
C LEU A 147 2.63 12.59 -6.66
N ARG A 148 1.42 12.90 -6.19
CA ARG A 148 1.14 13.92 -5.18
C ARG A 148 0.97 13.25 -3.83
N MET A 149 1.65 13.78 -2.82
CA MET A 149 1.77 13.17 -1.50
C MET A 149 1.35 14.15 -0.40
N THR A 150 0.62 13.65 0.58
CA THR A 150 0.21 14.38 1.78
C THR A 150 1.27 14.34 2.89
N THR A 151 2.28 13.51 2.76
CA THR A 151 3.38 13.34 3.72
C THR A 151 4.61 12.77 3.04
N THR A 152 5.80 13.07 3.56
CA THR A 152 7.07 12.44 3.19
C THR A 152 7.55 11.44 4.26
N GLU A 153 6.71 11.12 5.24
CA GLU A 153 7.07 10.15 6.28
C GLU A 153 7.03 8.72 5.70
N TRP A 154 7.96 7.89 6.13
CA TRP A 154 7.97 6.45 5.84
C TRP A 154 6.68 5.77 6.32
N GLY A 155 6.02 5.05 5.42
CA GLY A 155 4.73 4.44 5.68
C GLY A 155 3.55 5.40 5.54
N GLY A 156 3.77 6.57 4.95
CA GLY A 156 2.70 7.50 4.60
C GLY A 156 1.68 6.89 3.64
N ALA A 157 0.48 7.45 3.62
CA ALA A 157 -0.64 7.08 2.76
C ALA A 157 -1.30 8.35 2.20
N LEU A 158 -2.45 8.21 1.55
CA LEU A 158 -3.24 9.29 0.97
C LEU A 158 -2.47 10.05 -0.11
N SER A 159 -1.81 9.30 -1.00
CA SER A 159 -1.13 9.82 -2.18
C SER A 159 -1.99 9.58 -3.43
N THR A 160 -1.86 10.41 -4.45
CA THR A 160 -2.57 10.21 -5.72
C THR A 160 -1.63 10.37 -6.92
N PHE A 161 -1.82 9.54 -7.95
CA PHE A 161 -1.06 9.61 -9.19
C PHE A 161 -1.90 10.23 -10.30
N GLY A 162 -1.37 11.27 -10.94
CA GLY A 162 -1.99 11.90 -12.10
C GLY A 162 -3.22 12.77 -11.80
N GLN A 163 -3.75 12.73 -10.58
CA GLN A 163 -4.93 13.48 -10.19
C GLN A 163 -4.61 14.60 -9.20
N ASN A 164 -5.52 15.53 -9.01
CA ASN A 164 -5.42 16.62 -8.04
C ASN A 164 -6.37 16.46 -6.85
N TYR A 165 -7.01 15.30 -6.75
CA TYR A 165 -7.90 14.89 -5.66
C TYR A 165 -7.33 13.64 -4.95
N GLY A 166 -7.84 13.38 -3.74
CA GLY A 166 -7.48 12.24 -2.92
C GLY A 166 -8.60 11.21 -2.81
N TRP A 167 -8.51 10.36 -1.80
CA TRP A 167 -9.39 9.22 -1.49
C TRP A 167 -10.90 9.55 -1.40
N ASP A 168 -11.24 10.80 -1.14
CA ASP A 168 -12.63 11.30 -0.99
C ASP A 168 -13.10 12.11 -2.21
N GLY A 169 -12.34 12.15 -3.30
CA GLY A 169 -12.64 12.95 -4.48
C GLY A 169 -12.42 14.46 -4.28
N GLN A 170 -11.95 14.90 -3.12
CA GLN A 170 -11.67 16.30 -2.83
C GLN A 170 -10.23 16.66 -3.16
N ALA A 171 -9.95 17.97 -3.30
CA ALA A 171 -8.62 18.46 -3.58
C ALA A 171 -7.60 17.97 -2.54
N ILE A 172 -6.51 17.33 -3.00
CA ILE A 172 -5.48 16.78 -2.13
C ILE A 172 -4.68 17.89 -1.43
N ALA A 173 -4.47 17.77 -0.12
CA ALA A 173 -3.58 18.62 0.66
C ALA A 173 -2.11 18.23 0.39
N GLN A 174 -1.62 18.58 -0.80
CA GLN A 174 -0.28 18.23 -1.26
C GLN A 174 0.81 18.92 -0.45
N ILE A 175 1.77 18.13 0.09
CA ILE A 175 3.00 18.64 0.73
C ILE A 175 4.19 18.49 -0.22
N PHE A 176 4.23 17.38 -0.99
CA PHE A 176 5.31 17.09 -1.91
C PHE A 176 4.76 16.41 -3.17
N SER A 177 5.43 16.59 -4.30
CA SER A 177 5.17 15.83 -5.50
C SER A 177 6.41 15.66 -6.35
N PHE A 178 6.44 14.59 -7.14
CA PHE A 178 7.49 14.36 -8.13
C PHE A 178 6.91 13.59 -9.34
N PRO A 179 7.50 13.79 -10.53
CA PRO A 179 7.11 13.02 -11.70
C PRO A 179 7.59 11.57 -11.54
N THR A 180 6.69 10.61 -11.81
CA THR A 180 7.02 9.19 -11.87
C THR A 180 6.28 8.52 -13.02
N LEU A 181 6.65 7.29 -13.32
CA LEU A 181 6.04 6.50 -14.38
C LEU A 181 4.80 5.79 -13.85
N GLY A 182 3.70 5.88 -14.61
CA GLY A 182 2.51 5.05 -14.43
C GLY A 182 2.35 4.11 -15.62
N ILE A 183 1.70 2.97 -15.38
CA ILE A 183 1.46 1.93 -16.37
C ILE A 183 0.08 1.32 -16.15
N SER A 184 -0.56 0.84 -17.18
CA SER A 184 -1.80 0.10 -17.03
C SER A 184 -1.56 -1.35 -16.60
N MET A 185 -2.58 -2.02 -16.08
CA MET A 185 -2.47 -3.43 -15.72
C MET A 185 -2.13 -4.29 -16.96
N ASP A 186 -2.75 -4.03 -18.10
CA ASP A 186 -2.53 -4.79 -19.33
C ASP A 186 -1.11 -4.56 -19.88
N GLU A 187 -0.59 -3.34 -19.79
CA GLU A 187 0.80 -3.01 -20.15
C GLU A 187 1.81 -3.62 -19.17
N GLY A 188 1.46 -3.78 -17.90
CA GLY A 188 2.29 -4.50 -16.92
C GLY A 188 2.58 -5.93 -17.35
N ILE A 189 1.61 -6.62 -17.95
CA ILE A 189 1.82 -7.95 -18.51
C ILE A 189 2.54 -7.88 -19.87
N SER A 190 2.08 -7.02 -20.78
CA SER A 190 2.58 -7.02 -22.16
C SER A 190 3.98 -6.42 -22.32
N LEU A 191 4.31 -5.35 -21.57
CA LEU A 191 5.59 -4.65 -21.66
C LEU A 191 6.61 -5.12 -20.62
N LEU A 192 6.19 -5.32 -19.37
CA LEU A 192 7.08 -5.71 -18.28
C LEU A 192 7.13 -7.23 -18.06
N GLN A 193 6.31 -8.00 -18.78
CA GLN A 193 6.22 -9.46 -18.66
C GLN A 193 5.95 -9.93 -17.22
N LEU A 194 5.19 -9.12 -16.48
CA LEU A 194 4.80 -9.50 -15.11
C LEU A 194 3.91 -10.76 -15.15
N PRO A 195 4.01 -11.64 -14.15
CA PRO A 195 3.13 -12.79 -14.06
C PRO A 195 1.68 -12.32 -13.93
N ALA A 196 0.79 -12.89 -14.75
CA ALA A 196 -0.63 -12.56 -14.72
C ALA A 196 -1.22 -12.92 -13.34
N PRO A 197 -2.02 -12.03 -12.72
CA PRO A 197 -2.60 -12.30 -11.41
C PRO A 197 -3.75 -13.30 -11.49
N ASP A 198 -3.84 -14.18 -10.49
CA ASP A 198 -5.07 -14.91 -10.17
C ASP A 198 -6.02 -14.01 -9.37
N PHE A 199 -5.45 -13.17 -8.50
CA PHE A 199 -6.17 -12.28 -7.60
C PHE A 199 -5.50 -10.91 -7.51
N ILE A 200 -6.29 -9.88 -7.23
CA ILE A 200 -5.80 -8.50 -7.04
C ILE A 200 -6.31 -7.96 -5.70
N LYS A 201 -5.42 -7.39 -4.89
CA LYS A 201 -5.79 -6.45 -3.82
C LYS A 201 -5.48 -5.04 -4.33
N MET A 202 -6.44 -4.12 -4.24
CA MET A 202 -6.28 -2.74 -4.71
C MET A 202 -6.74 -1.75 -3.65
N ASP A 203 -5.84 -0.86 -3.26
CA ASP A 203 -6.04 0.16 -2.23
C ASP A 203 -5.01 1.27 -2.48
N VAL A 204 -5.42 2.30 -3.26
CA VAL A 204 -4.53 3.36 -3.80
C VAL A 204 -5.04 4.77 -3.54
N ASP A 205 -5.95 4.91 -2.59
CA ASP A 205 -6.44 6.19 -2.10
C ASP A 205 -7.18 7.06 -3.15
N GLY A 206 -8.08 6.46 -3.98
CA GLY A 206 -9.08 7.23 -4.75
C GLY A 206 -8.99 7.16 -6.28
N ILE A 207 -8.03 6.45 -6.86
CA ILE A 207 -7.87 6.31 -8.32
C ILE A 207 -8.15 4.89 -8.84
N GLU A 208 -8.79 4.04 -8.05
CA GLU A 208 -9.07 2.63 -8.36
C GLU A 208 -9.81 2.48 -9.69
N HIS A 209 -10.84 3.27 -9.93
CA HIS A 209 -11.61 3.29 -11.19
C HIS A 209 -10.74 3.62 -12.41
N ILE A 210 -9.75 4.53 -12.26
CA ILE A 210 -8.80 4.86 -13.34
C ILE A 210 -7.91 3.66 -13.64
N ILE A 211 -7.41 2.98 -12.63
CA ILE A 211 -6.58 1.79 -12.79
C ILE A 211 -7.38 0.66 -13.46
N LEU A 212 -8.64 0.46 -13.07
CA LEU A 212 -9.51 -0.55 -13.66
C LEU A 212 -9.75 -0.32 -15.15
N ARG A 213 -9.83 0.94 -15.65
CA ARG A 213 -9.91 1.26 -17.08
C ARG A 213 -8.75 0.66 -17.89
N GLY A 214 -7.56 0.62 -17.30
CA GLY A 214 -6.34 0.11 -17.93
C GLY A 214 -6.13 -1.40 -17.81
N GLY A 215 -7.15 -2.16 -17.41
CA GLY A 215 -6.97 -3.58 -17.07
C GLY A 215 -7.98 -4.53 -17.67
N SER A 216 -8.62 -4.22 -18.78
CA SER A 216 -9.69 -5.07 -19.34
C SER A 216 -9.22 -6.51 -19.63
N GLY A 217 -8.01 -6.68 -20.14
CA GLY A 217 -7.39 -7.97 -20.41
C GLY A 217 -7.06 -8.76 -19.14
N VAL A 218 -6.54 -8.07 -18.12
CA VAL A 218 -6.26 -8.66 -16.80
C VAL A 218 -7.56 -9.02 -16.09
N LEU A 219 -8.49 -8.06 -15.99
CA LEU A 219 -9.75 -8.22 -15.28
C LEU A 219 -10.61 -9.36 -15.86
N SER A 220 -10.53 -9.59 -17.18
CA SER A 220 -11.28 -10.69 -17.81
C SER A 220 -10.80 -12.09 -17.38
N ARG A 221 -9.65 -12.20 -16.73
CA ARG A 221 -8.98 -13.49 -16.40
C ARG A 221 -8.84 -13.74 -14.90
N ILE A 222 -8.88 -12.71 -14.07
CA ILE A 222 -8.75 -12.89 -12.62
C ILE A 222 -9.93 -13.67 -12.05
N ARG A 223 -9.66 -14.39 -10.96
CA ARG A 223 -10.66 -15.18 -10.22
C ARG A 223 -11.37 -14.35 -9.18
N GLY A 224 -10.76 -13.25 -8.72
CA GLY A 224 -11.36 -12.32 -7.78
C GLY A 224 -10.44 -11.19 -7.38
N MET A 225 -11.01 -10.20 -6.72
CA MET A 225 -10.25 -9.10 -6.16
C MET A 225 -10.88 -8.58 -4.87
N LEU A 226 -10.02 -7.96 -4.04
CA LEU A 226 -10.42 -7.08 -2.97
C LEU A 226 -10.03 -5.66 -3.36
N ILE A 227 -11.00 -4.74 -3.36
CA ILE A 227 -10.80 -3.34 -3.75
C ILE A 227 -11.39 -2.41 -2.70
N GLU A 228 -10.64 -1.36 -2.31
CA GLU A 228 -11.14 -0.32 -1.43
C GLU A 228 -11.92 0.73 -2.22
N ILE A 229 -13.17 1.00 -1.82
CA ILE A 229 -14.06 1.98 -2.46
C ILE A 229 -14.66 2.89 -1.40
N ASN A 230 -14.66 4.20 -1.68
CA ASN A 230 -15.31 5.19 -0.85
C ASN A 230 -16.70 5.53 -1.43
N ASP A 231 -17.77 5.21 -0.69
CA ASP A 231 -19.16 5.46 -1.15
C ASP A 231 -19.49 6.94 -1.31
N ARG A 232 -18.77 7.85 -0.62
CA ARG A 232 -18.93 9.29 -0.83
C ARG A 232 -18.32 9.77 -2.13
N PHE A 233 -17.39 9.02 -2.70
CA PHE A 233 -16.83 9.31 -4.00
C PHE A 233 -17.61 8.55 -5.07
N GLU A 234 -18.84 9.03 -5.35
CA GLU A 234 -19.80 8.34 -6.21
C GLU A 234 -19.26 7.98 -7.61
N GLU A 235 -18.43 8.84 -8.21
CA GLU A 235 -17.83 8.57 -9.53
C GLU A 235 -16.95 7.34 -9.49
N GLN A 236 -16.06 7.23 -8.47
CA GLN A 236 -15.19 6.07 -8.24
C GLN A 236 -16.03 4.79 -8.10
N GLY A 237 -17.03 4.82 -7.20
CA GLY A 237 -17.83 3.63 -6.89
C GLY A 237 -18.62 3.14 -8.09
N LYS A 238 -19.36 4.03 -8.76
CA LYS A 238 -20.19 3.70 -9.92
C LYS A 238 -19.37 3.15 -11.08
N GLU A 239 -18.26 3.79 -11.39
CA GLU A 239 -17.42 3.38 -12.52
C GLU A 239 -16.70 2.05 -12.22
N ALA A 240 -16.15 1.89 -11.01
CA ALA A 240 -15.53 0.63 -10.59
C ALA A 240 -16.51 -0.55 -10.70
N GLU A 241 -17.75 -0.37 -10.22
CA GLU A 241 -18.81 -1.39 -10.31
C GLU A 241 -19.10 -1.75 -11.77
N GLN A 242 -19.29 -0.74 -12.65
CA GLN A 242 -19.58 -0.98 -14.06
C GLN A 242 -18.46 -1.76 -14.76
N ILE A 243 -17.20 -1.39 -14.53
CA ILE A 243 -16.05 -2.07 -15.13
C ILE A 243 -15.95 -3.52 -14.63
N LEU A 244 -16.12 -3.75 -13.32
CA LEU A 244 -15.99 -5.08 -12.73
C LEU A 244 -17.12 -6.02 -13.18
N ILE A 245 -18.36 -5.52 -13.28
CA ILE A 245 -19.48 -6.28 -13.84
C ILE A 245 -19.23 -6.60 -15.32
N ALA A 246 -18.79 -5.60 -16.12
CA ALA A 246 -18.47 -5.83 -17.53
C ALA A 246 -17.32 -6.85 -17.73
N ALA A 247 -16.39 -6.92 -16.78
CA ALA A 247 -15.34 -7.94 -16.77
C ALA A 247 -15.82 -9.34 -16.34
N GLY A 248 -17.09 -9.50 -15.98
CA GLY A 248 -17.68 -10.77 -15.55
C GLY A 248 -17.43 -11.13 -14.08
N LEU A 249 -17.16 -10.13 -13.25
CA LEU A 249 -17.07 -10.28 -11.81
C LEU A 249 -18.39 -9.87 -11.16
N ARG A 250 -18.72 -10.49 -10.01
CA ARG A 250 -19.85 -10.08 -9.17
C ARG A 250 -19.41 -9.70 -7.78
N LEU A 251 -20.09 -8.73 -7.19
CA LEU A 251 -19.86 -8.35 -5.80
C LEU A 251 -20.31 -9.50 -4.88
N GLN A 252 -19.37 -10.02 -4.09
CA GLN A 252 -19.63 -11.06 -3.09
C GLN A 252 -19.89 -10.47 -1.71
N ALA A 253 -19.10 -9.46 -1.33
CA ALA A 253 -19.20 -8.84 -0.02
C ALA A 253 -18.73 -7.38 -0.07
N LYS A 254 -19.31 -6.55 0.80
CA LYS A 254 -18.91 -5.20 1.09
C LYS A 254 -18.66 -5.10 2.58
N LEU A 255 -17.42 -4.95 2.97
CA LEU A 255 -16.96 -5.09 4.35
C LEU A 255 -16.37 -3.76 4.84
N HIS A 256 -16.53 -3.53 6.12
CA HIS A 256 -16.08 -2.31 6.76
C HIS A 256 -15.19 -2.64 7.95
N ALA A 257 -13.98 -2.08 7.96
CA ALA A 257 -13.06 -2.27 9.06
C ALA A 257 -13.60 -1.64 10.36
N PRO A 258 -13.74 -2.41 11.44
CA PRO A 258 -14.33 -1.88 12.70
C PRO A 258 -13.58 -0.66 13.26
N MET A 259 -12.27 -0.57 13.00
CA MET A 259 -11.42 0.52 13.50
C MET A 259 -11.76 1.87 12.89
N ILE A 260 -12.30 1.90 11.67
CA ILE A 260 -12.58 3.14 10.93
C ILE A 260 -14.06 3.56 10.97
N ALA A 261 -14.95 2.74 11.54
CA ALA A 261 -16.39 2.96 11.57
C ALA A 261 -16.82 4.33 12.13
N ASN A 262 -16.04 4.94 13.01
CA ASN A 262 -16.31 6.25 13.60
C ASN A 262 -15.23 7.29 13.23
N SER A 263 -14.63 7.17 12.07
CA SER A 263 -13.59 8.07 11.58
C SER A 263 -14.02 8.81 10.30
N ALA A 264 -13.15 9.62 9.73
CA ALA A 264 -13.35 10.23 8.41
C ALA A 264 -13.53 9.18 7.30
N PHE A 265 -13.05 7.96 7.51
CA PHE A 265 -13.12 6.83 6.59
C PHE A 265 -14.34 5.93 6.80
N ALA A 266 -15.37 6.40 7.51
CA ALA A 266 -16.57 5.62 7.82
C ALA A 266 -17.35 5.10 6.59
N GLU A 267 -17.18 5.73 5.45
CA GLU A 267 -17.82 5.33 4.18
C GLU A 267 -16.84 4.63 3.21
N VAL A 268 -15.67 4.23 3.71
CA VAL A 268 -14.68 3.48 2.95
C VAL A 268 -14.87 1.99 3.22
N TYR A 269 -15.03 1.20 2.19
CA TYR A 269 -15.35 -0.23 2.27
C TYR A 269 -14.37 -1.06 1.45
N ASN A 270 -13.97 -2.20 2.01
CA ASN A 270 -13.33 -3.27 1.28
C ASN A 270 -14.41 -4.11 0.56
N GLN A 271 -14.45 -4.04 -0.76
CA GLN A 271 -15.35 -4.83 -1.59
C GLN A 271 -14.64 -6.07 -2.11
N ILE A 272 -15.27 -7.24 -1.96
CA ILE A 272 -14.78 -8.51 -2.50
C ILE A 272 -15.59 -8.85 -3.75
N TRP A 273 -14.89 -8.95 -4.87
CA TRP A 273 -15.43 -9.29 -6.17
C TRP A 273 -14.90 -10.66 -6.60
N VAL A 274 -15.76 -11.53 -7.16
CA VAL A 274 -15.41 -12.88 -7.53
C VAL A 274 -15.94 -13.23 -8.93
N ARG A 275 -15.25 -14.11 -9.61
CA ARG A 275 -15.71 -14.78 -10.81
C ARG A 275 -16.32 -16.12 -10.43
N ASP A 276 -17.48 -16.48 -11.04
CA ASP A 276 -18.15 -17.75 -10.85
C ASP A 276 -17.40 -18.90 -11.52
#